data_41a6f358803eb536844c3f65706e3a3f
#
_entry.id   41a6f358803eb536844c3f65706e3a3f
#
_cell.length_a   1.000
_cell.length_b   1.000
_cell.length_c   1.000
_cell.angle_alpha   90.00
_cell.angle_beta   90.00
_cell.angle_gamma   90.00
#
_symmetry.space_group_name_H-M   'P 1'
#
loop_
_entity.id
_entity.type
_entity.pdbx_description
1 polymer ?
#
loop_
_entity_poly.entity_id
_entity_poly.type
_entity_poly.pdbx_seq_one_letter_code
_entity_poly.pdbx_strand_id
1 'polypeptide(L)'
;MEREREKGVYLSVLDFGQGNYRDEMAQTLAQNGNGTAAYIDTLSEAKRVLVQVSSGSLFTVAKDVKLQVEFNPATVAEYRLVGYETRGLNREDFNNDKVDAGDVGSGHTVTAIY
;
A
#
# COMPACT_ATOMS: atom_id res chain seq x y z
N MET A 1 -1.83 -6.32 15.57
CA MET A 1 -1.40 -5.33 14.58
C MET A 1 -2.38 -4.17 14.45
N GLU A 2 -3.65 -4.41 14.18
CA GLU A 2 -4.66 -3.34 14.00
C GLU A 2 -4.72 -2.32 15.15
N ARG A 3 -4.73 -2.77 16.40
CA ARG A 3 -4.72 -1.87 17.58
C ARG A 3 -3.46 -1.00 17.69
N GLU A 4 -2.33 -1.48 17.21
CA GLU A 4 -1.08 -0.71 17.23
C GLU A 4 -1.02 0.29 16.07
N ARG A 5 -1.63 -0.06 14.93
CA ARG A 5 -1.84 0.84 13.80
C ARG A 5 -2.64 2.09 14.20
N GLU A 6 -3.72 1.92 14.95
CA GLU A 6 -4.52 3.05 15.48
C GLU A 6 -3.71 4.00 16.37
N LYS A 7 -2.63 3.50 16.98
CA LYS A 7 -1.68 4.30 17.76
C LYS A 7 -0.57 4.93 16.92
N GLY A 8 -0.57 4.71 15.59
CA GLY A 8 0.46 5.21 14.68
C GLY A 8 1.71 4.34 14.61
N VAL A 9 1.65 3.08 15.05
CA VAL A 9 2.74 2.11 14.89
C VAL A 9 2.48 1.27 13.65
N TYR A 10 3.32 1.42 12.64
CA TYR A 10 3.20 0.74 11.35
C TYR A 10 4.18 -0.42 11.21
N LEU A 11 3.78 -1.46 10.47
CA LEU A 11 4.57 -2.67 10.24
C LEU A 11 4.93 -2.80 8.77
N SER A 12 6.20 -2.62 8.43
CA SER A 12 6.73 -3.03 7.12
C SER A 12 7.39 -4.40 7.21
N VAL A 13 7.18 -5.22 6.19
CA VAL A 13 7.70 -6.59 6.10
C VAL A 13 8.74 -6.65 5.01
N LEU A 14 9.98 -6.96 5.37
CA LEU A 14 11.08 -7.17 4.43
C LEU A 14 11.49 -8.62 4.47
N ASP A 15 11.35 -9.31 3.36
CA ASP A 15 11.71 -10.71 3.22
C ASP A 15 13.04 -10.87 2.48
N PHE A 16 13.88 -11.78 2.95
CA PHE A 16 15.22 -12.01 2.44
C PHE A 16 15.45 -13.46 2.07
N GLY A 17 16.16 -13.72 1.01
CA GLY A 17 16.68 -15.05 0.67
C GLY A 17 15.91 -15.77 -0.43
N GLN A 18 16.34 -17.00 -0.72
CA GLN A 18 15.78 -17.83 -1.79
C GLN A 18 15.02 -19.01 -1.19
N GLY A 19 13.78 -19.24 -1.60
CA GLY A 19 13.15 -20.55 -1.52
C GLY A 19 11.84 -20.68 -0.78
N ASN A 20 11.50 -19.92 0.25
CA ASN A 20 10.23 -20.10 0.97
C ASN A 20 9.45 -18.80 1.14
N TYR A 21 9.49 -17.97 0.12
CA TYR A 21 8.77 -16.71 0.10
C TYR A 21 7.26 -16.93 0.05
N ARG A 22 6.55 -16.36 1.01
CA ARG A 22 5.08 -16.36 1.06
C ARG A 22 4.58 -14.94 0.87
N ASP A 23 4.49 -14.53 -0.38
CA ASP A 23 4.06 -13.18 -0.77
C ASP A 23 2.72 -12.80 -0.15
N GLU A 24 1.74 -13.67 -0.24
CA GLU A 24 0.40 -13.45 0.31
C GLU A 24 0.43 -13.13 1.82
N MET A 25 1.25 -13.86 2.59
CA MET A 25 1.40 -13.61 4.03
C MET A 25 2.09 -12.27 4.30
N ALA A 26 3.17 -11.96 3.59
CA ALA A 26 3.90 -10.72 3.72
C ALA A 26 3.01 -9.51 3.38
N GLN A 27 2.26 -9.60 2.29
CA GLN A 27 1.31 -8.57 1.86
C GLN A 27 0.18 -8.39 2.90
N THR A 28 -0.40 -9.47 3.39
CA THR A 28 -1.46 -9.42 4.41
C THR A 28 -0.97 -8.76 5.70
N LEU A 29 0.23 -9.13 6.17
CA LEU A 29 0.81 -8.53 7.38
C LEU A 29 1.08 -7.03 7.21
N ALA A 30 1.65 -6.65 6.07
CA ALA A 30 1.94 -5.25 5.77
C ALA A 30 0.64 -4.42 5.65
N GLN A 31 -0.38 -4.93 4.97
CA GLN A 31 -1.69 -4.28 4.85
C GLN A 31 -2.33 -4.04 6.22
N ASN A 32 -2.40 -5.07 7.07
CA ASN A 32 -2.99 -4.95 8.40
C ASN A 32 -2.16 -4.07 9.35
N GLY A 33 -0.89 -3.82 9.00
CA GLY A 33 0.02 -2.98 9.75
C GLY A 33 0.24 -1.57 9.16
N ASN A 34 -0.50 -1.16 8.13
CA ASN A 34 -0.31 0.11 7.40
C ASN A 34 1.13 0.33 6.91
N GLY A 35 1.81 -0.76 6.59
CA GLY A 35 3.18 -0.75 6.10
C GLY A 35 3.29 -1.25 4.67
N THR A 36 4.52 -1.52 4.26
CA THR A 36 4.85 -2.08 2.95
C THR A 36 5.47 -3.44 3.06
N ALA A 37 5.23 -4.31 2.08
CA ALA A 37 5.95 -5.57 1.92
C ALA A 37 6.96 -5.43 0.78
N ALA A 38 8.17 -5.92 0.96
CA ALA A 38 9.18 -5.98 -0.08
C ALA A 38 10.02 -7.24 0.03
N TYR A 39 10.34 -7.83 -1.11
CA TYR A 39 11.28 -8.93 -1.24
C TYR A 39 12.64 -8.42 -1.66
N ILE A 40 13.67 -8.88 -0.99
CA ILE A 40 15.06 -8.43 -1.19
C ILE A 40 15.92 -9.63 -1.55
N ASP A 41 16.37 -9.70 -2.79
CA ASP A 41 17.23 -10.76 -3.33
C ASP A 41 18.70 -10.33 -3.45
N THR A 42 18.96 -9.03 -3.54
CA THR A 42 20.29 -8.46 -3.75
C THR A 42 20.59 -7.32 -2.78
N LEU A 43 21.88 -7.04 -2.58
CA LEU A 43 22.32 -5.91 -1.75
C LEU A 43 21.91 -4.55 -2.35
N SER A 44 21.87 -4.43 -3.66
CA SER A 44 21.40 -3.22 -4.33
C SER A 44 19.91 -2.97 -4.10
N GLU A 45 19.12 -4.03 -4.17
CA GLU A 45 17.70 -3.96 -3.84
C GLU A 45 17.48 -3.63 -2.35
N ALA A 46 18.26 -4.23 -1.45
CA ALA A 46 18.21 -3.89 -0.03
C ALA A 46 18.45 -2.39 0.22
N LYS A 47 19.46 -1.81 -0.40
CA LYS A 47 19.75 -0.38 -0.29
C LYS A 47 18.59 0.47 -0.82
N ARG A 48 18.06 0.13 -1.99
CA ARG A 48 16.93 0.83 -2.60
C ARG A 48 15.69 0.81 -1.69
N VAL A 49 15.30 -0.36 -1.22
CA VAL A 49 14.13 -0.56 -0.36
C VAL A 49 14.30 0.15 0.98
N LEU A 50 15.45 0.01 1.63
CA LEU A 50 15.70 0.65 2.93
C LEU A 50 15.71 2.18 2.84
N VAL A 51 16.27 2.75 1.77
CA VAL A 51 16.20 4.20 1.54
C VAL A 51 14.75 4.64 1.32
N GLN A 52 13.99 3.91 0.52
CA GLN A 52 12.58 4.21 0.27
C GLN A 52 11.73 4.10 1.54
N VAL A 53 11.93 3.04 2.33
CA VAL A 53 11.22 2.85 3.62
C VAL A 53 11.60 3.96 4.60
N SER A 54 12.88 4.32 4.71
CA SER A 54 13.32 5.35 5.65
C SER A 54 12.81 6.75 5.27
N SER A 55 12.68 7.05 4.00
CA SER A 55 12.19 8.36 3.54
C SER A 55 10.67 8.46 3.45
N GLY A 56 10.01 7.38 3.00
CA GLY A 56 8.59 7.39 2.70
C GLY A 56 7.69 6.88 3.83
N SER A 57 8.13 5.86 4.58
CA SER A 57 7.28 5.21 5.58
C SER A 57 7.47 5.74 7.00
N LEU A 58 8.60 6.38 7.31
CA LEU A 58 8.85 6.93 8.64
C LEU A 58 8.16 8.28 8.89
N PHE A 59 7.84 9.02 7.85
CA PHE A 59 7.22 10.33 7.96
C PHE A 59 5.93 10.39 7.15
N THR A 60 4.82 10.06 7.80
CA THR A 60 3.48 10.18 7.20
C THR A 60 3.14 11.65 7.01
N VAL A 61 2.86 12.04 5.77
CA VAL A 61 2.45 13.41 5.39
C VAL A 61 0.95 13.54 5.20
N ALA A 62 0.27 12.43 4.87
CA ALA A 62 -1.19 12.37 4.78
C ALA A 62 -1.68 11.00 5.24
N LYS A 63 -2.75 10.99 6.03
CA LYS A 63 -3.41 9.79 6.54
C LYS A 63 -4.73 9.57 5.83
N ASP A 64 -5.16 8.32 5.79
CA ASP A 64 -6.47 7.92 5.26
C ASP A 64 -6.72 8.44 3.84
N VAL A 65 -5.71 8.29 2.97
CA VAL A 65 -5.77 8.78 1.58
C VAL A 65 -6.58 7.81 0.73
N LYS A 66 -7.67 8.31 0.16
CA LYS A 66 -8.55 7.60 -0.76
C LYS A 66 -8.50 8.25 -2.14
N LEU A 67 -8.32 7.44 -3.17
CA LEU A 67 -8.28 7.90 -4.55
C LEU A 67 -9.50 7.40 -5.30
N GLN A 68 -10.19 8.30 -5.98
CA GLN A 68 -11.33 7.97 -6.84
C GLN A 68 -11.02 8.40 -8.27
N VAL A 69 -11.17 7.48 -9.22
CA VAL A 69 -11.02 7.74 -10.65
C VAL A 69 -12.38 7.61 -11.30
N GLU A 70 -12.78 8.64 -12.04
CA GLU A 70 -14.01 8.65 -12.82
C GLU A 70 -13.68 8.68 -14.31
N PHE A 71 -14.18 7.70 -15.04
CA PHE A 71 -14.04 7.63 -16.49
C PHE A 71 -15.21 8.28 -17.20
N ASN A 72 -14.94 8.92 -18.32
CA ASN A 72 -15.99 9.49 -19.14
C ASN A 72 -16.80 8.37 -19.82
N PRO A 73 -18.10 8.20 -19.51
CA PRO A 73 -18.91 7.13 -20.05
C PRO A 73 -19.17 7.25 -21.57
N ALA A 74 -18.93 8.41 -22.15
CA ALA A 74 -19.05 8.59 -23.60
C ALA A 74 -17.88 7.97 -24.39
N THR A 75 -16.74 7.73 -23.72
CA THR A 75 -15.51 7.22 -24.37
C THR A 75 -15.04 5.88 -23.78
N VAL A 76 -15.48 5.51 -22.60
CA VAL A 76 -15.08 4.28 -21.89
C VAL A 76 -16.31 3.45 -21.60
N ALA A 77 -16.44 2.32 -22.27
CA ALA A 77 -17.57 1.40 -22.07
C ALA A 77 -17.39 0.53 -20.83
N GLU A 78 -16.17 0.06 -20.60
CA GLU A 78 -15.83 -0.82 -19.47
C GLU A 78 -14.43 -0.51 -18.97
N TYR A 79 -14.20 -0.70 -17.69
CA TYR A 79 -12.87 -0.61 -17.08
C TYR A 79 -12.78 -1.51 -15.85
N ARG A 80 -11.56 -1.89 -15.50
CA ARG A 80 -11.26 -2.53 -14.22
C ARG A 80 -9.87 -2.13 -13.74
N LEU A 81 -9.68 -2.06 -12.43
CA LEU A 81 -8.38 -1.90 -11.83
C LEU A 81 -7.55 -3.19 -12.03
N VAL A 82 -6.29 -3.04 -12.41
CA VAL A 82 -5.33 -4.14 -12.56
C VAL A 82 -4.34 -4.09 -11.40
N GLY A 83 -4.33 -5.13 -10.59
CA GLY A 83 -3.63 -5.13 -9.30
C GLY A 83 -4.37 -4.29 -8.24
N TYR A 84 -3.90 -4.34 -7.02
CA TYR A 84 -4.55 -3.69 -5.87
C TYR A 84 -6.00 -4.11 -5.60
N GLU A 85 -6.43 -5.27 -6.05
CA GLU A 85 -7.81 -5.76 -5.90
C GLU A 85 -8.21 -5.87 -4.42
N THR A 86 -7.25 -6.15 -3.55
CA THR A 86 -7.46 -6.21 -2.10
C THR A 86 -7.59 -4.85 -1.42
N ARG A 87 -7.35 -3.76 -2.16
CA ARG A 87 -7.45 -2.37 -1.69
C ARG A 87 -8.58 -1.58 -2.35
N GLY A 88 -9.46 -2.28 -3.07
CA GLY A 88 -10.66 -1.67 -3.64
C GLY A 88 -11.61 -1.21 -2.56
N LEU A 89 -12.10 0.03 -2.66
CA LEU A 89 -13.15 0.57 -1.81
C LEU A 89 -14.47 0.56 -2.57
N ASN A 90 -15.56 0.28 -1.87
CA ASN A 90 -16.88 0.52 -2.44
C ASN A 90 -17.11 2.03 -2.59
N ARG A 91 -17.94 2.41 -3.54
CA ARG A 91 -18.19 3.83 -3.83
C ARG A 91 -18.76 4.60 -2.63
N GLU A 92 -19.60 3.95 -1.85
CA GLU A 92 -20.20 4.49 -0.63
C GLU A 92 -19.19 4.69 0.51
N ASP A 93 -18.09 3.93 0.50
CA ASP A 93 -17.06 3.98 1.53
C ASP A 93 -16.02 5.09 1.30
N PHE A 94 -16.06 5.77 0.15
CA PHE A 94 -15.09 6.81 -0.17
C PHE A 94 -15.16 7.99 0.81
N ASN A 95 -16.36 8.39 1.23
CA ASN A 95 -16.58 9.46 2.23
C ASN A 95 -16.81 8.93 3.65
N ASN A 96 -16.49 7.66 3.91
CA ASN A 96 -16.68 7.04 5.20
C ASN A 96 -15.36 7.01 5.97
N ASP A 97 -15.21 7.90 6.96
CA ASP A 97 -14.00 8.00 7.79
C ASP A 97 -13.77 6.77 8.70
N LYS A 98 -14.73 5.85 8.78
CA LYS A 98 -14.56 4.58 9.51
C LYS A 98 -13.92 3.49 8.67
N VAL A 99 -13.88 3.67 7.36
CA VAL A 99 -13.21 2.75 6.43
C VAL A 99 -11.79 3.24 6.25
N ASP A 100 -10.87 2.52 6.87
CA ASP A 100 -9.44 2.81 6.83
C ASP A 100 -8.88 2.72 5.40
N ALA A 101 -8.00 3.63 5.07
CA ALA A 101 -7.32 3.68 3.78
C ALA A 101 -5.79 3.80 3.96
N GLY A 102 -5.07 4.04 2.89
CA GLY A 102 -3.61 4.09 2.94
C GLY A 102 -3.06 5.40 3.49
N ASP A 103 -1.96 5.33 4.21
CA ASP A 103 -1.18 6.48 4.62
C ASP A 103 -0.09 6.78 3.57
N VAL A 104 0.18 8.05 3.35
CA VAL A 104 1.16 8.51 2.38
C VAL A 104 2.31 9.20 3.09
N GLY A 105 3.53 8.73 2.83
CA GLY A 105 4.77 9.30 3.34
C GLY A 105 5.43 10.26 2.36
N SER A 106 6.45 10.95 2.84
CA SER A 106 7.24 11.87 2.01
C SER A 106 7.91 11.15 0.83
N GLY A 107 7.72 11.66 -0.38
CA GLY A 107 8.27 11.07 -1.61
C GLY A 107 7.59 9.77 -2.07
N HIS A 108 6.48 9.40 -1.46
CA HIS A 108 5.72 8.21 -1.86
C HIS A 108 5.06 8.43 -3.22
N THR A 109 5.19 7.44 -4.10
CA THR A 109 4.52 7.41 -5.41
C THR A 109 3.78 6.09 -5.58
N VAL A 110 2.60 6.15 -6.18
CA VAL A 110 1.78 4.98 -6.50
C VAL A 110 1.32 5.07 -7.94
N THR A 111 1.35 3.95 -8.65
CA THR A 111 0.83 3.84 -10.02
C THR A 111 -0.36 2.90 -10.03
N ALA A 112 -1.51 3.38 -10.46
CA ALA A 112 -2.69 2.56 -10.71
C ALA A 112 -2.86 2.36 -12.22
N ILE A 113 -3.15 1.13 -12.63
CA ILE A 113 -3.38 0.74 -14.02
C ILE A 113 -4.80 0.22 -14.16
N TYR A 114 -5.48 0.70 -15.18
CA TYR A 114 -6.84 0.29 -15.52
C TYR A 114 -6.89 -0.30 -16.92
#